data_28fc9ecac3f9942b1f22c42f22a2ee24
#
_entry.id   28fc9ecac3f9942b1f22c42f22a2ee24
#
_cell.length_a   1.000
_cell.length_b   1.000
_cell.length_c   1.000
_cell.angle_alpha   90.00
_cell.angle_beta   90.00
_cell.angle_gamma   90.00
#
_symmetry.space_group_name_H-M   'P 1'
#
loop_
_entity.id
_entity.type
_entity.pdbx_description
1 polymer ?
#
loop_
_entity_poly.entity_id
_entity_poly.type
_entity_poly.pdbx_seq_one_letter_code
_entity_poly.pdbx_strand_id
1 'polypeptide(L)'
;MREPNCAVGTFCDNTELVRCPRITVAMPVLNGGEYLRCAVASILNQTYANWELLILDDGSTDGAIEKLSSAADKRIVVIRDGTRRGIAARLNQAIDLARGEFFARMDHDDVCHPSRLLTQLKFLEANPRVDLLATKCLKINEQDSFTGELPFASSHARICARPWLGFAMPHPSWMGKTSWFKKHRYQEPAPFCCEDSEMLLRTHKDSVFDAIENPPLAYRARSHTAWRKQSKTRITMASVQVRYFAKQRDLRSVVLTCVVTVLRVLQDIKSKVVHQCSLLAAALGVENANKSGLTVSWIDELKHKMLTRE
;
A
#
# COMPACT_ATOMS: atom_id res chain seq x y z
N MET A 1 -7.37 -0.64 -43.87
CA MET A 1 -8.25 -0.44 -42.73
C MET A 1 -8.88 -1.79 -42.39
N ARG A 2 -8.40 -2.48 -41.41
CA ARG A 2 -8.97 -3.73 -40.90
C ARG A 2 -8.99 -3.61 -39.38
N GLU A 3 -10.19 -3.67 -38.80
CA GLU A 3 -10.42 -3.74 -37.36
C GLU A 3 -9.86 -5.04 -36.79
N PRO A 4 -9.31 -5.08 -35.59
CA PRO A 4 -8.95 -6.33 -34.94
C PRO A 4 -10.20 -6.96 -34.31
N ASN A 5 -10.62 -8.06 -34.90
CA ASN A 5 -11.63 -8.97 -34.42
C ASN A 5 -11.20 -9.61 -33.09
N CYS A 6 -11.87 -9.29 -32.02
CA CYS A 6 -11.75 -9.99 -30.74
C CYS A 6 -12.86 -11.06 -30.67
N ALA A 7 -12.61 -12.20 -31.31
CA ALA A 7 -13.48 -13.37 -31.25
C ALA A 7 -12.63 -14.60 -30.96
N VAL A 8 -12.50 -14.94 -29.64
CA VAL A 8 -12.29 -16.33 -29.22
C VAL A 8 -13.42 -16.65 -28.25
N GLY A 9 -14.54 -17.06 -28.83
CA GLY A 9 -15.62 -17.69 -28.10
C GLY A 9 -15.26 -19.12 -27.79
N THR A 10 -14.98 -19.44 -26.55
CA THR A 10 -15.13 -20.78 -26.01
C THR A 10 -16.53 -20.90 -25.45
N PHE A 11 -17.35 -21.67 -26.13
CA PHE A 11 -18.67 -22.11 -25.62
C PHE A 11 -18.43 -22.93 -24.34
N CYS A 12 -18.89 -22.42 -23.21
CA CYS A 12 -19.21 -23.20 -22.02
C CYS A 12 -20.68 -22.95 -21.70
N ASP A 13 -21.43 -24.06 -21.64
CA ASP A 13 -22.86 -24.12 -21.29
C ASP A 13 -23.20 -23.34 -20.03
N ASN A 14 -24.36 -22.71 -20.12
CA ASN A 14 -25.24 -22.20 -19.05
C ASN A 14 -24.65 -22.20 -17.62
N THR A 15 -24.13 -21.06 -17.16
CA THR A 15 -24.43 -20.40 -15.89
C THR A 15 -23.49 -19.22 -15.67
N GLU A 16 -24.06 -18.04 -15.38
CA GLU A 16 -23.40 -16.80 -14.95
C GLU A 16 -22.25 -16.33 -15.85
N LEU A 17 -22.53 -15.36 -16.70
CA LEU A 17 -21.53 -14.43 -17.25
C LEU A 17 -20.66 -13.94 -16.10
N VAL A 18 -19.49 -14.52 -15.92
CA VAL A 18 -18.46 -13.99 -15.04
C VAL A 18 -18.10 -12.61 -15.61
N ARG A 19 -18.79 -11.57 -15.12
CA ARG A 19 -18.48 -10.20 -15.50
C ARG A 19 -17.00 -9.97 -15.20
N CYS A 20 -16.24 -9.51 -16.19
CA CYS A 20 -14.85 -9.12 -15.96
C CYS A 20 -14.80 -8.20 -14.74
N PRO A 21 -13.91 -8.40 -13.78
CA PRO A 21 -13.81 -7.55 -12.61
C PRO A 21 -13.50 -6.13 -13.06
N ARG A 22 -14.11 -5.14 -12.40
CA ARG A 22 -13.79 -3.73 -12.68
C ARG A 22 -12.52 -3.29 -11.96
N ILE A 23 -12.25 -3.88 -10.79
CA ILE A 23 -11.10 -3.58 -9.95
C ILE A 23 -10.34 -4.87 -9.67
N THR A 24 -9.04 -4.86 -9.90
CA THR A 24 -8.11 -5.87 -9.37
C THR A 24 -7.44 -5.32 -8.12
N VAL A 25 -7.64 -5.97 -6.98
CA VAL A 25 -6.91 -5.67 -5.75
C VAL A 25 -5.69 -6.58 -5.66
N ALA A 26 -4.50 -6.03 -5.52
CA ALA A 26 -3.24 -6.76 -5.36
C ALA A 26 -2.78 -6.73 -3.92
N MET A 27 -2.56 -7.90 -3.32
CA MET A 27 -2.13 -8.09 -1.95
C MET A 27 -0.89 -8.99 -1.92
N PRO A 28 0.33 -8.43 -1.96
CA PRO A 28 1.53 -9.23 -1.71
C PRO A 28 1.59 -9.64 -0.25
N VAL A 29 1.95 -10.91 -0.01
CA VAL A 29 1.98 -11.51 1.33
C VAL A 29 3.32 -12.16 1.58
N LEU A 30 3.90 -11.89 2.75
CA LEU A 30 5.03 -12.62 3.31
C LEU A 30 4.82 -12.78 4.82
N ASN A 31 4.50 -13.99 5.26
CA ASN A 31 4.25 -14.31 6.66
C ASN A 31 3.19 -13.36 7.27
N GLY A 32 1.96 -13.43 6.73
CA GLY A 32 0.87 -12.51 7.08
C GLY A 32 0.28 -12.72 8.47
N GLY A 33 0.51 -13.88 9.08
CA GLY A 33 0.01 -14.21 10.40
C GLY A 33 -1.52 -14.05 10.51
N GLU A 34 -1.98 -13.59 11.66
CA GLU A 34 -3.41 -13.36 11.91
C GLU A 34 -3.96 -12.12 11.18
N TYR A 35 -3.09 -11.16 10.83
CA TYR A 35 -3.52 -9.93 10.16
C TYR A 35 -4.04 -10.17 8.75
N LEU A 36 -3.51 -11.19 8.05
CA LEU A 36 -3.95 -11.54 6.70
C LEU A 36 -5.45 -11.82 6.64
N ARG A 37 -5.99 -12.51 7.65
CA ARG A 37 -7.43 -12.79 7.74
C ARG A 37 -8.25 -11.50 7.85
N CYS A 38 -7.81 -10.53 8.67
CA CYS A 38 -8.47 -9.24 8.81
C CYS A 38 -8.39 -8.41 7.51
N ALA A 39 -7.24 -8.40 6.85
CA ALA A 39 -7.04 -7.72 5.58
C ALA A 39 -7.97 -8.26 4.49
N VAL A 40 -8.03 -9.59 4.32
CA VAL A 40 -8.92 -10.26 3.36
C VAL A 40 -10.38 -10.00 3.69
N ALA A 41 -10.77 -10.10 4.97
CA ALA A 41 -12.13 -9.81 5.42
C ALA A 41 -12.54 -8.36 5.11
N SER A 42 -11.63 -7.41 5.20
CA SER A 42 -11.92 -6.01 4.85
C SER A 42 -12.21 -5.81 3.35
N ILE A 43 -11.63 -6.63 2.48
CA ILE A 43 -11.95 -6.66 1.04
C ILE A 43 -13.28 -7.37 0.80
N LEU A 44 -13.55 -8.49 1.47
CA LEU A 44 -14.83 -9.19 1.36
C LEU A 44 -16.03 -8.34 1.81
N ASN A 45 -15.82 -7.41 2.74
CA ASN A 45 -16.83 -6.47 3.23
C ASN A 45 -16.92 -5.16 2.45
N GLN A 46 -16.27 -5.04 1.28
CA GLN A 46 -16.42 -3.86 0.43
C GLN A 46 -17.85 -3.72 -0.09
N THR A 47 -18.38 -2.49 -0.07
CA THR A 47 -19.72 -2.17 -0.59
C THR A 47 -19.80 -2.28 -2.12
N TYR A 48 -18.69 -2.20 -2.81
CA TYR A 48 -18.58 -2.45 -4.24
C TYR A 48 -18.21 -3.92 -4.47
N ALA A 49 -19.00 -4.65 -5.25
CA ALA A 49 -18.88 -6.11 -5.37
C ALA A 49 -18.08 -6.60 -6.59
N ASN A 50 -17.91 -5.74 -7.64
CA ASN A 50 -17.25 -6.16 -8.88
C ASN A 50 -15.73 -5.96 -8.84
N TRP A 51 -15.07 -6.79 -8.04
CA TRP A 51 -13.60 -6.83 -7.87
C TRP A 51 -13.09 -8.27 -7.91
N GLU A 52 -11.79 -8.42 -8.16
CA GLU A 52 -11.01 -9.61 -7.86
C GLU A 52 -9.91 -9.27 -6.87
N LEU A 53 -9.51 -10.22 -6.04
CA LEU A 53 -8.37 -10.11 -5.13
C LEU A 53 -7.30 -11.10 -5.55
N LEU A 54 -6.13 -10.58 -5.93
CA LEU A 54 -4.94 -11.37 -6.17
C LEU A 54 -4.06 -11.35 -4.92
N ILE A 55 -3.89 -12.49 -4.28
CA ILE A 55 -2.98 -12.70 -3.15
C ILE A 55 -1.69 -13.30 -3.68
N LEU A 56 -0.59 -12.54 -3.63
CA LEU A 56 0.71 -12.94 -4.17
C LEU A 56 1.60 -13.40 -3.02
N ASP A 57 1.72 -14.70 -2.82
CA ASP A 57 2.55 -15.27 -1.76
C ASP A 57 4.04 -15.18 -2.11
N ASP A 58 4.79 -14.45 -1.31
CA ASP A 58 6.24 -14.26 -1.48
C ASP A 58 7.08 -15.30 -0.71
N GLY A 59 6.58 -16.53 -0.65
CA GLY A 59 7.26 -17.65 0.02
C GLY A 59 7.00 -17.66 1.54
N SER A 60 5.74 -17.51 1.96
CA SER A 60 5.34 -17.58 3.37
C SER A 60 5.52 -18.99 3.93
N THR A 61 5.88 -19.07 5.21
CA THR A 61 6.12 -20.32 5.96
C THR A 61 5.31 -20.42 7.26
N ASP A 62 4.44 -19.44 7.52
CA ASP A 62 3.68 -19.31 8.77
C ASP A 62 2.30 -20.00 8.75
N GLY A 63 1.93 -20.60 7.64
CA GLY A 63 0.63 -21.27 7.47
C GLY A 63 -0.57 -20.30 7.37
N ALA A 64 -0.35 -18.99 7.25
CA ALA A 64 -1.43 -18.00 7.17
C ALA A 64 -2.26 -18.14 5.89
N ILE A 65 -1.62 -18.47 4.77
CA ILE A 65 -2.28 -18.68 3.47
C ILE A 65 -3.19 -19.90 3.50
N GLU A 66 -2.76 -20.98 4.11
CA GLU A 66 -3.52 -22.23 4.24
C GLU A 66 -4.81 -22.03 5.04
N LYS A 67 -4.76 -21.16 6.05
CA LYS A 67 -5.92 -20.81 6.88
C LYS A 67 -6.96 -19.95 6.15
N LEU A 68 -6.60 -19.33 5.01
CA LEU A 68 -7.55 -18.62 4.15
C LEU A 68 -8.37 -19.55 3.26
N SER A 69 -7.94 -20.78 3.06
CA SER A 69 -8.55 -21.73 2.10
C SER A 69 -9.99 -22.12 2.43
N SER A 70 -10.51 -21.77 3.61
CA SER A 70 -11.92 -21.91 3.98
C SER A 70 -12.83 -20.82 3.41
N ALA A 71 -12.30 -19.71 2.90
CA ALA A 71 -13.09 -18.67 2.25
C ALA A 71 -13.25 -19.00 0.75
N ALA A 72 -14.25 -19.79 0.42
CA ALA A 72 -14.58 -20.21 -0.96
C ALA A 72 -15.15 -19.08 -1.84
N ASP A 73 -14.62 -17.85 -1.73
CA ASP A 73 -15.03 -16.75 -2.60
C ASP A 73 -14.24 -16.82 -3.92
N LYS A 74 -14.96 -17.08 -5.01
CA LYS A 74 -14.38 -17.23 -6.37
C LYS A 74 -13.65 -15.98 -6.89
N ARG A 75 -13.83 -14.84 -6.23
CA ARG A 75 -13.14 -13.59 -6.57
C ARG A 75 -11.73 -13.54 -6.01
N ILE A 76 -11.34 -14.45 -5.13
CA ILE A 76 -10.01 -14.49 -4.52
C ILE A 76 -9.16 -15.53 -5.24
N VAL A 77 -8.01 -15.09 -5.72
CA VAL A 77 -7.02 -15.95 -6.39
C VAL A 77 -5.71 -15.88 -5.63
N VAL A 78 -5.24 -17.00 -5.13
CA VAL A 78 -3.94 -17.13 -4.46
C VAL A 78 -2.90 -17.62 -5.45
N ILE A 79 -1.81 -16.88 -5.61
CA ILE A 79 -0.68 -17.19 -6.48
C ILE A 79 0.52 -17.56 -5.61
N ARG A 80 0.98 -18.81 -5.72
CA ARG A 80 2.12 -19.35 -4.97
C ARG A 80 3.07 -20.04 -5.92
N ASP A 81 4.36 -19.74 -5.81
CA ASP A 81 5.45 -20.43 -6.52
C ASP A 81 6.57 -20.88 -5.57
N GLY A 82 6.39 -20.67 -4.26
CA GLY A 82 7.36 -21.06 -3.23
C GLY A 82 8.64 -20.23 -3.23
N THR A 83 8.73 -19.17 -4.06
CA THR A 83 9.94 -18.36 -4.18
C THR A 83 9.77 -17.01 -3.52
N ARG A 84 10.86 -16.46 -2.99
CA ARG A 84 10.91 -15.10 -2.44
C ARG A 84 11.45 -14.14 -3.48
N ARG A 85 10.57 -13.31 -4.03
CA ARG A 85 10.89 -12.37 -5.13
C ARG A 85 10.87 -10.91 -4.68
N GLY A 86 10.25 -10.62 -3.54
CA GLY A 86 10.07 -9.28 -3.00
C GLY A 86 8.85 -8.56 -3.54
N ILE A 87 8.45 -7.51 -2.81
CA ILE A 87 7.18 -6.81 -3.01
C ILE A 87 7.01 -6.24 -4.42
N ALA A 88 8.05 -5.64 -5.01
CA ALA A 88 7.99 -5.05 -6.35
C ALA A 88 7.72 -6.11 -7.42
N ALA A 89 8.43 -7.24 -7.38
CA ALA A 89 8.22 -8.35 -8.31
C ALA A 89 6.83 -8.95 -8.17
N ARG A 90 6.31 -9.08 -6.93
CA ARG A 90 4.95 -9.58 -6.69
C ARG A 90 3.89 -8.59 -7.18
N LEU A 91 4.08 -7.30 -6.98
CA LEU A 91 3.18 -6.28 -7.53
C LEU A 91 3.22 -6.26 -9.05
N ASN A 92 4.40 -6.38 -9.68
CA ASN A 92 4.51 -6.51 -11.14
C ASN A 92 3.80 -7.77 -11.66
N GLN A 93 3.94 -8.90 -10.95
CA GLN A 93 3.20 -10.12 -11.28
C GLN A 93 1.69 -9.91 -11.18
N ALA A 94 1.21 -9.20 -10.15
CA ALA A 94 -0.20 -8.85 -10.03
C ALA A 94 -0.67 -7.92 -11.17
N ILE A 95 0.15 -6.95 -11.58
CA ILE A 95 -0.15 -6.05 -12.71
C ILE A 95 -0.30 -6.83 -14.00
N ASP A 96 0.53 -7.87 -14.24
CA ASP A 96 0.42 -8.72 -15.43
C ASP A 96 -0.86 -9.56 -15.43
N LEU A 97 -1.25 -10.06 -14.27
CA LEU A 97 -2.44 -10.91 -14.07
C LEU A 97 -3.75 -10.10 -13.94
N ALA A 98 -3.65 -8.78 -13.74
CA ALA A 98 -4.80 -7.92 -13.51
C ALA A 98 -5.75 -7.90 -14.71
N ARG A 99 -7.03 -8.26 -14.44
CA ARG A 99 -8.13 -8.23 -15.39
C ARG A 99 -8.99 -6.98 -15.25
N GLY A 100 -8.91 -6.30 -14.09
CA GLY A 100 -9.66 -5.08 -13.82
C GLY A 100 -9.16 -3.89 -14.62
N GLU A 101 -10.09 -2.99 -14.96
CA GLU A 101 -9.75 -1.68 -15.56
C GLU A 101 -8.93 -0.83 -14.60
N PHE A 102 -9.22 -0.95 -13.31
CA PHE A 102 -8.50 -0.29 -12.22
C PHE A 102 -7.73 -1.32 -11.40
N PHE A 103 -6.54 -0.92 -10.98
CA PHE A 103 -5.67 -1.70 -10.12
C PHE A 103 -5.55 -1.00 -8.77
N ALA A 104 -5.88 -1.71 -7.70
CA ALA A 104 -5.79 -1.23 -6.32
C ALA A 104 -4.73 -2.04 -5.56
N ARG A 105 -3.94 -1.35 -4.75
CA ARG A 105 -2.94 -1.97 -3.88
C ARG A 105 -3.45 -2.06 -2.45
N MET A 106 -3.07 -3.10 -1.73
CA MET A 106 -3.30 -3.24 -0.29
C MET A 106 -2.22 -4.11 0.35
N ASP A 107 -1.78 -3.78 1.57
CA ASP A 107 -0.92 -4.64 2.37
C ASP A 107 -1.73 -5.73 3.09
N HIS A 108 -1.08 -6.84 3.37
CA HIS A 108 -1.69 -8.00 4.03
C HIS A 108 -1.93 -7.82 5.54
N ASP A 109 -1.44 -6.75 6.12
CA ASP A 109 -1.59 -6.41 7.54
C ASP A 109 -2.42 -5.13 7.79
N ASP A 110 -2.92 -4.50 6.70
CA ASP A 110 -3.77 -3.32 6.75
C ASP A 110 -5.27 -3.68 6.74
N VAL A 111 -6.11 -2.70 7.06
CA VAL A 111 -7.58 -2.85 7.01
C VAL A 111 -8.18 -1.71 6.21
N CYS A 112 -8.96 -1.99 5.18
CA CYS A 112 -9.59 -0.95 4.39
C CYS A 112 -11.04 -0.69 4.82
N HIS A 113 -11.43 0.59 4.80
CA HIS A 113 -12.81 0.99 5.08
C HIS A 113 -13.77 0.36 4.06
N PRO A 114 -14.99 -0.06 4.46
CA PRO A 114 -15.94 -0.76 3.57
C PRO A 114 -16.30 -0.02 2.28
N SER A 115 -16.29 1.30 2.25
CA SER A 115 -16.60 2.09 1.06
C SER A 115 -15.38 2.46 0.21
N ARG A 116 -14.16 2.01 0.54
CA ARG A 116 -12.93 2.44 -0.13
C ARG A 116 -12.99 2.23 -1.64
N LEU A 117 -13.26 0.99 -2.08
CA LEU A 117 -13.22 0.67 -3.51
C LEU A 117 -14.26 1.47 -4.30
N LEU A 118 -15.49 1.59 -3.77
CA LEU A 118 -16.56 2.35 -4.43
C LEU A 118 -16.21 3.84 -4.55
N THR A 119 -15.68 4.43 -3.48
CA THR A 119 -15.38 5.87 -3.45
C THR A 119 -14.22 6.21 -4.36
N GLN A 120 -13.14 5.41 -4.33
CA GLN A 120 -12.00 5.60 -5.23
C GLN A 120 -12.41 5.41 -6.70
N LEU A 121 -13.22 4.38 -7.00
CA LEU A 121 -13.72 4.15 -8.35
C LEU A 121 -14.53 5.35 -8.87
N LYS A 122 -15.53 5.81 -8.11
CA LYS A 122 -16.34 6.98 -8.48
C LYS A 122 -15.49 8.24 -8.70
N PHE A 123 -14.48 8.44 -7.86
CA PHE A 123 -13.56 9.57 -8.02
C PHE A 123 -12.79 9.49 -9.34
N LEU A 124 -12.21 8.32 -9.65
CA LEU A 124 -11.45 8.12 -10.90
C LEU A 124 -12.32 8.22 -12.15
N GLU A 125 -13.57 7.75 -12.09
CA GLU A 125 -14.55 7.89 -13.18
C GLU A 125 -14.93 9.37 -13.41
N ALA A 126 -15.11 10.14 -12.33
CA ALA A 126 -15.42 11.57 -12.42
C ALA A 126 -14.19 12.41 -12.82
N ASN A 127 -12.98 11.90 -12.62
CA ASN A 127 -11.71 12.58 -12.88
C ASN A 127 -10.80 11.76 -13.81
N PRO A 128 -11.15 11.56 -15.10
CA PRO A 128 -10.45 10.64 -16.00
C PRO A 128 -9.00 11.04 -16.32
N ARG A 129 -8.59 12.27 -15.97
CA ARG A 129 -7.20 12.72 -16.08
C ARG A 129 -6.31 12.20 -14.95
N VAL A 130 -6.88 11.76 -13.82
CA VAL A 130 -6.12 11.20 -12.71
C VAL A 130 -5.66 9.80 -13.06
N ASP A 131 -4.35 9.58 -12.98
CA ASP A 131 -3.72 8.29 -13.27
C ASP A 131 -3.62 7.42 -12.02
N LEU A 132 -3.30 8.03 -10.88
CA LEU A 132 -3.11 7.36 -9.60
C LEU A 132 -3.75 8.15 -8.47
N LEU A 133 -4.59 7.49 -7.70
CA LEU A 133 -5.33 8.02 -6.56
C LEU A 133 -4.90 7.30 -5.28
N ALA A 134 -4.68 8.06 -4.20
CA ALA A 134 -4.51 7.52 -2.85
C ALA A 134 -5.67 7.92 -1.94
N THR A 135 -5.75 7.28 -0.78
CA THR A 135 -6.57 7.76 0.34
C THR A 135 -5.69 8.09 1.53
N LYS A 136 -6.22 8.91 2.45
CA LYS A 136 -5.63 9.12 3.77
C LYS A 136 -5.45 7.78 4.49
N CYS A 137 -4.36 7.65 5.27
CA CYS A 137 -4.11 6.47 6.08
C CYS A 137 -4.01 6.84 7.55
N LEU A 138 -4.86 6.19 8.35
CA LEU A 138 -4.80 6.21 9.81
C LEU A 138 -3.81 5.16 10.29
N LYS A 139 -2.85 5.53 11.14
CA LYS A 139 -1.93 4.56 11.73
C LYS A 139 -2.59 3.85 12.89
N ILE A 140 -2.50 2.53 12.89
CA ILE A 140 -2.89 1.66 14.00
C ILE A 140 -1.70 0.84 14.48
N ASN A 141 -1.69 0.47 15.74
CA ASN A 141 -0.70 -0.46 16.29
C ASN A 141 -1.14 -1.93 16.11
N GLU A 142 -0.39 -2.85 16.73
CA GLU A 142 -0.67 -4.29 16.69
C GLU A 142 -2.00 -4.66 17.38
N GLN A 143 -2.53 -3.80 18.25
CA GLN A 143 -3.82 -3.95 18.97
C GLN A 143 -4.96 -3.17 18.31
N ASP A 144 -4.77 -2.70 17.06
CA ASP A 144 -5.73 -1.88 16.29
C ASP A 144 -6.04 -0.50 16.91
N SER A 145 -5.26 -0.06 17.89
CA SER A 145 -5.43 1.27 18.49
C SER A 145 -4.84 2.35 17.59
N PHE A 146 -5.55 3.45 17.44
CA PHE A 146 -5.11 4.61 16.67
C PHE A 146 -3.85 5.24 17.28
N THR A 147 -2.83 5.47 16.46
CA THR A 147 -1.55 6.05 16.88
C THR A 147 -1.18 7.32 16.12
N GLY A 148 -1.98 7.73 15.15
CA GLY A 148 -1.76 8.92 14.34
C GLY A 148 -2.11 8.72 12.88
N GLU A 149 -1.52 9.53 12.00
CA GLU A 149 -1.80 9.51 10.56
C GLU A 149 -0.50 9.41 9.76
N LEU A 150 -0.57 8.87 8.54
CA LEU A 150 0.53 8.99 7.59
C LEU A 150 0.53 10.37 6.93
N PRO A 151 1.69 10.86 6.45
CA PRO A 151 1.74 12.08 5.65
C PRO A 151 0.76 12.01 4.47
N PHE A 152 -0.06 13.03 4.32
CA PHE A 152 -1.11 13.13 3.32
C PHE A 152 -1.10 14.51 2.65
N ALA A 153 -1.30 14.53 1.34
CA ALA A 153 -1.54 15.74 0.57
C ALA A 153 -2.55 15.45 -0.54
N SER A 154 -3.58 16.27 -0.65
CA SER A 154 -4.53 16.26 -1.76
C SER A 154 -3.99 17.10 -2.94
N SER A 155 -4.40 16.73 -4.15
CA SER A 155 -4.03 17.33 -5.43
C SER A 155 -2.57 17.08 -5.88
N HIS A 156 -2.42 16.92 -7.20
CA HIS A 156 -1.11 16.72 -7.85
C HIS A 156 -0.08 17.79 -7.45
N ALA A 157 -0.49 19.05 -7.47
CA ALA A 157 0.40 20.18 -7.15
C ALA A 157 0.98 20.08 -5.74
N ARG A 158 0.18 19.69 -4.74
CA ARG A 158 0.66 19.51 -3.36
C ARG A 158 1.49 18.26 -3.18
N ILE A 159 1.07 17.13 -3.78
CA ILE A 159 1.78 15.86 -3.73
C ILE A 159 3.19 16.02 -4.33
N CYS A 160 3.30 16.72 -5.45
CA CYS A 160 4.54 16.89 -6.21
C CYS A 160 5.32 18.17 -5.89
N ALA A 161 4.87 18.99 -4.93
CA ALA A 161 5.48 20.29 -4.62
C ALA A 161 6.95 20.18 -4.19
N ARG A 162 7.34 19.10 -3.51
CA ARG A 162 8.66 18.95 -2.91
C ARG A 162 9.19 17.52 -3.09
N PRO A 163 9.51 17.09 -4.30
CA PRO A 163 9.90 15.70 -4.59
C PRO A 163 11.19 15.28 -3.87
N TRP A 164 12.04 16.22 -3.43
CA TRP A 164 13.18 15.97 -2.57
C TRP A 164 12.83 15.61 -1.12
N LEU A 165 11.60 15.91 -0.66
CA LEU A 165 11.08 15.43 0.62
C LEU A 165 10.41 14.06 0.52
N GLY A 166 10.09 13.61 -0.70
CA GLY A 166 9.25 12.47 -1.00
C GLY A 166 7.79 12.89 -1.25
N PHE A 167 6.93 11.91 -1.40
CA PHE A 167 5.53 12.10 -1.79
C PHE A 167 4.60 11.71 -0.64
N ALA A 168 3.71 12.62 -0.26
CA ALA A 168 2.71 12.37 0.79
C ALA A 168 1.50 11.61 0.22
N MET A 169 1.74 10.41 -0.29
CA MET A 169 0.79 9.56 -1.00
C MET A 169 0.95 8.10 -0.55
N PRO A 170 0.21 7.66 0.50
CA PRO A 170 0.42 6.35 1.12
C PRO A 170 0.23 5.18 0.15
N HIS A 171 1.27 4.38 -0.04
CA HIS A 171 1.31 3.27 -1.00
C HIS A 171 0.18 2.22 -0.81
N PRO A 172 -0.17 1.76 0.42
CA PRO A 172 -1.21 0.75 0.59
C PRO A 172 -2.61 1.19 0.15
N SER A 173 -2.80 2.48 -0.06
CA SER A 173 -4.08 3.05 -0.46
C SER A 173 -4.24 3.32 -1.96
N TRP A 174 -3.22 3.04 -2.77
CA TRP A 174 -3.25 3.38 -4.18
C TRP A 174 -4.33 2.62 -4.95
N MET A 175 -5.01 3.37 -5.83
CA MET A 175 -5.84 2.86 -6.92
C MET A 175 -5.60 3.72 -8.16
N GLY A 176 -5.45 3.10 -9.31
CA GLY A 176 -5.25 3.80 -10.58
C GLY A 176 -5.60 2.93 -11.77
N LYS A 177 -5.48 3.47 -12.97
CA LYS A 177 -5.71 2.72 -14.20
C LYS A 177 -4.72 1.56 -14.32
N THR A 178 -5.19 0.37 -14.58
CA THR A 178 -4.33 -0.79 -14.83
C THR A 178 -3.34 -0.54 -15.98
N SER A 179 -3.77 0.20 -17.00
CA SER A 179 -2.90 0.60 -18.12
C SER A 179 -1.73 1.48 -17.68
N TRP A 180 -1.96 2.37 -16.69
CA TRP A 180 -0.90 3.20 -16.12
C TRP A 180 0.14 2.34 -15.39
N PHE A 181 -0.29 1.38 -14.55
CA PHE A 181 0.60 0.45 -13.86
C PHE A 181 1.36 -0.46 -14.84
N LYS A 182 0.71 -0.93 -15.93
CA LYS A 182 1.37 -1.71 -16.99
C LYS A 182 2.47 -0.90 -17.70
N LYS A 183 2.25 0.39 -17.91
CA LYS A 183 3.22 1.31 -18.52
C LYS A 183 4.39 1.63 -17.58
N HIS A 184 4.12 1.83 -16.31
CA HIS A 184 5.10 2.42 -15.37
C HIS A 184 5.69 1.43 -14.38
N ARG A 185 5.34 0.22 -14.34
CA ARG A 185 5.82 -0.92 -13.54
C ARG A 185 6.81 -0.55 -12.39
N TYR A 186 6.80 -1.31 -11.32
CA TYR A 186 7.82 -1.19 -10.29
C TYR A 186 9.19 -1.58 -10.85
N GLN A 187 10.24 -0.88 -10.44
CA GLN A 187 11.61 -1.19 -10.85
C GLN A 187 12.05 -2.55 -10.27
N GLU A 188 12.69 -3.36 -11.09
CA GLU A 188 13.32 -4.61 -10.67
C GLU A 188 14.80 -4.64 -11.11
N PRO A 189 15.74 -4.87 -10.16
CA PRO A 189 15.55 -5.00 -8.73
C PRO A 189 15.07 -3.68 -8.10
N ALA A 190 14.16 -3.81 -7.12
CA ALA A 190 13.63 -2.63 -6.44
C ALA A 190 14.68 -2.03 -5.48
N PRO A 191 14.68 -0.70 -5.29
CA PRO A 191 15.43 -0.08 -4.23
C PRO A 191 14.87 -0.50 -2.86
N PHE A 192 15.74 -0.72 -1.89
CA PHE A 192 15.36 -1.26 -0.58
C PHE A 192 14.27 -0.43 0.11
N CYS A 193 13.07 -0.99 0.26
CA CYS A 193 11.90 -0.37 0.90
C CYS A 193 11.56 1.04 0.35
N CYS A 194 11.73 1.27 -0.95
CA CYS A 194 11.49 2.55 -1.61
C CYS A 194 10.90 2.37 -3.02
N GLU A 195 10.31 1.22 -3.31
CA GLU A 195 9.73 0.87 -4.62
C GLU A 195 8.61 1.84 -5.04
N ASP A 196 7.81 2.29 -4.08
CA ASP A 196 6.74 3.27 -4.25
C ASP A 196 7.28 4.67 -4.56
N SER A 197 8.20 5.10 -3.73
CA SER A 197 8.79 6.43 -3.83
C SER A 197 9.64 6.59 -5.10
N GLU A 198 10.31 5.52 -5.54
CA GLU A 198 10.99 5.47 -6.85
C GLU A 198 9.99 5.63 -8.00
N MET A 199 8.91 4.86 -7.98
CA MET A 199 7.88 4.93 -9.00
C MET A 199 7.28 6.34 -9.10
N LEU A 200 6.88 6.93 -7.98
CA LEU A 200 6.35 8.30 -7.95
C LEU A 200 7.37 9.32 -8.45
N LEU A 201 8.64 9.21 -8.03
CA LEU A 201 9.70 10.11 -8.45
C LEU A 201 9.94 10.04 -9.96
N ARG A 202 9.89 8.85 -10.55
CA ARG A 202 10.10 8.62 -11.96
C ARG A 202 8.95 9.11 -12.83
N THR A 203 7.72 9.08 -12.29
CA THR A 203 6.49 9.29 -13.08
C THR A 203 5.78 10.61 -12.83
N HIS A 204 6.14 11.38 -11.77
CA HIS A 204 5.38 12.56 -11.33
C HIS A 204 5.29 13.68 -12.37
N LYS A 205 6.19 13.75 -13.33
CA LYS A 205 6.14 14.78 -14.38
C LYS A 205 5.19 14.44 -15.52
N ASP A 206 4.94 13.14 -15.73
CA ASP A 206 4.18 12.61 -16.86
C ASP A 206 2.87 11.95 -16.43
N SER A 207 2.48 12.11 -15.18
CA SER A 207 1.28 11.51 -14.59
C SER A 207 0.54 12.51 -13.73
N VAL A 208 -0.74 12.31 -13.56
CA VAL A 208 -1.58 13.12 -12.66
C VAL A 208 -1.92 12.28 -11.43
N PHE A 209 -1.45 12.73 -10.26
CA PHE A 209 -1.73 12.11 -8.97
C PHE A 209 -2.78 12.89 -8.22
N ASP A 210 -3.59 12.21 -7.43
CA ASP A 210 -4.49 12.84 -6.48
C ASP A 210 -4.67 11.99 -5.22
N ALA A 211 -5.28 12.56 -4.19
CA ALA A 211 -5.60 11.83 -2.98
C ALA A 211 -6.83 12.42 -2.27
N ILE A 212 -7.64 11.54 -1.71
CA ILE A 212 -8.88 11.88 -1.00
C ILE A 212 -8.78 11.53 0.48
N GLU A 213 -9.42 12.34 1.33
CA GLU A 213 -9.38 12.13 2.79
C GLU A 213 -10.21 10.93 3.22
N ASN A 214 -11.39 10.76 2.63
CA ASN A 214 -12.34 9.72 2.98
C ASN A 214 -12.71 8.86 1.76
N PRO A 215 -12.86 7.54 1.97
CA PRO A 215 -12.68 6.77 3.21
C PRO A 215 -11.20 6.49 3.48
N PRO A 216 -10.77 6.45 4.74
CA PRO A 216 -9.38 6.15 5.09
C PRO A 216 -9.07 4.65 4.96
N LEU A 217 -7.76 4.35 4.94
CA LEU A 217 -7.23 3.01 5.16
C LEU A 217 -6.56 2.98 6.54
N ALA A 218 -6.76 1.92 7.31
CA ALA A 218 -6.01 1.71 8.55
C ALA A 218 -4.71 0.99 8.25
N TYR A 219 -3.61 1.75 8.35
CA TYR A 219 -2.24 1.29 8.14
C TYR A 219 -1.63 0.77 9.42
N ARG A 220 -1.22 -0.50 9.44
CA ARG A 220 -0.61 -1.11 10.61
C ARG A 220 0.86 -0.77 10.71
N ALA A 221 1.18 0.13 11.64
CA ALA A 221 2.55 0.51 11.95
C ALA A 221 3.11 -0.41 13.04
N ARG A 222 4.13 -1.21 12.71
CA ARG A 222 4.82 -2.03 13.71
C ARG A 222 5.63 -1.15 14.65
N SER A 223 5.44 -1.35 15.96
CA SER A 223 6.06 -0.53 17.02
C SER A 223 7.60 -0.60 17.01
N HIS A 224 8.17 -1.68 16.50
CA HIS A 224 9.62 -1.93 16.51
C HIS A 224 10.23 -2.01 15.11
N THR A 225 10.14 -0.93 14.33
CA THR A 225 10.97 -0.86 13.13
C THR A 225 12.43 -0.61 13.55
N ALA A 226 13.29 -1.62 13.33
CA ALA A 226 14.70 -1.50 13.67
C ALA A 226 15.29 -0.23 13.03
N TRP A 227 15.91 0.63 13.85
CA TRP A 227 16.51 1.89 13.39
C TRP A 227 17.44 1.70 12.18
N ARG A 228 18.16 0.55 12.11
CA ARG A 228 19.00 0.18 10.96
C ARG A 228 18.21 0.07 9.67
N LYS A 229 16.99 -0.51 9.72
CA LYS A 229 16.09 -0.60 8.56
C LYS A 229 15.66 0.80 8.13
N GLN A 230 15.28 1.65 9.07
CA GLN A 230 14.82 3.03 8.80
C GLN A 230 15.95 3.88 8.18
N SER A 231 17.15 3.86 8.78
CA SER A 231 18.30 4.59 8.24
C SER A 231 18.71 4.09 6.85
N LYS A 232 18.73 2.76 6.64
CA LYS A 232 18.99 2.18 5.32
C LYS A 232 17.96 2.62 4.28
N THR A 233 16.68 2.64 4.62
CA THR A 233 15.61 3.13 3.74
C THR A 233 15.83 4.60 3.38
N ARG A 234 16.17 5.47 4.35
CA ARG A 234 16.45 6.88 4.10
C ARG A 234 17.64 7.10 3.17
N ILE A 235 18.74 6.38 3.40
CA ILE A 235 19.95 6.46 2.56
C ILE A 235 19.65 5.95 1.15
N THR A 236 18.92 4.83 1.04
CA THR A 236 18.53 4.29 -0.27
C THR A 236 17.67 5.30 -1.03
N MET A 237 16.65 5.88 -0.38
CA MET A 237 15.80 6.88 -1.01
C MET A 237 16.59 8.12 -1.43
N ALA A 238 17.49 8.62 -0.58
CA ALA A 238 18.37 9.73 -0.93
C ALA A 238 19.22 9.40 -2.16
N SER A 239 19.76 8.19 -2.25
CA SER A 239 20.53 7.75 -3.42
C SER A 239 19.71 7.75 -4.70
N VAL A 240 18.44 7.28 -4.62
CA VAL A 240 17.50 7.30 -5.75
C VAL A 240 17.21 8.74 -6.17
N GLN A 241 16.87 9.62 -5.23
CA GLN A 241 16.57 11.03 -5.48
C GLN A 241 17.78 11.78 -6.07
N VAL A 242 18.97 11.62 -5.48
CA VAL A 242 20.20 12.26 -5.98
C VAL A 242 20.49 11.84 -7.41
N ARG A 243 20.42 10.54 -7.73
CA ARG A 243 20.62 10.05 -9.10
C ARG A 243 19.58 10.63 -10.06
N TYR A 244 18.33 10.69 -9.67
CA TYR A 244 17.24 11.24 -10.47
C TYR A 244 17.48 12.73 -10.75
N PHE A 245 17.71 13.57 -9.72
CA PHE A 245 17.90 15.00 -9.87
C PHE A 245 19.21 15.35 -10.58
N ALA A 246 20.29 14.61 -10.32
CA ALA A 246 21.55 14.78 -11.06
C ALA A 246 21.38 14.54 -12.57
N LYS A 247 20.64 13.48 -12.95
CA LYS A 247 20.30 13.21 -14.35
C LYS A 247 19.47 14.34 -14.98
N GLN A 248 18.61 14.99 -14.18
CA GLN A 248 17.83 16.17 -14.60
C GLN A 248 18.60 17.49 -14.54
N ARG A 249 19.88 17.49 -14.11
CA ARG A 249 20.71 18.67 -13.85
C ARG A 249 20.11 19.65 -12.82
N ASP A 250 19.25 19.12 -11.93
CA ASP A 250 18.62 19.90 -10.84
C ASP A 250 19.50 19.84 -9.57
N LEU A 251 20.58 20.63 -9.56
CA LEU A 251 21.51 20.70 -8.43
C LEU A 251 20.84 21.20 -7.15
N ARG A 252 19.83 22.07 -7.25
CA ARG A 252 19.07 22.54 -6.08
C ARG A 252 18.40 21.37 -5.36
N SER A 253 17.68 20.54 -6.08
CA SER A 253 17.02 19.38 -5.49
C SER A 253 18.00 18.32 -4.98
N VAL A 254 19.18 18.18 -5.60
CA VAL A 254 20.28 17.34 -5.07
C VAL A 254 20.71 17.82 -3.69
N VAL A 255 21.03 19.12 -3.55
CA VAL A 255 21.45 19.70 -2.27
C VAL A 255 20.35 19.56 -1.21
N LEU A 256 19.10 19.90 -1.57
CA LEU A 256 17.95 19.78 -0.65
C LEU A 256 17.75 18.33 -0.19
N THR A 257 17.90 17.36 -1.08
CA THR A 257 17.82 15.93 -0.73
C THR A 257 18.88 15.55 0.31
N CYS A 258 20.12 15.96 0.08
CA CYS A 258 21.21 15.69 1.02
C CYS A 258 20.95 16.32 2.39
N VAL A 259 20.58 17.61 2.43
CA VAL A 259 20.28 18.33 3.68
C VAL A 259 19.12 17.66 4.43
N VAL A 260 18.01 17.38 3.76
CA VAL A 260 16.85 16.72 4.37
C VAL A 260 17.22 15.33 4.90
N THR A 261 18.02 14.58 4.17
CA THR A 261 18.46 13.25 4.60
C THR A 261 19.28 13.32 5.86
N VAL A 262 20.24 14.23 5.94
CA VAL A 262 21.05 14.45 7.15
C VAL A 262 20.17 14.82 8.34
N LEU A 263 19.26 15.79 8.17
CA LEU A 263 18.34 16.21 9.25
C LEU A 263 17.47 15.05 9.74
N ARG A 264 16.94 14.22 8.83
CA ARG A 264 16.13 13.04 9.19
C ARG A 264 16.96 11.97 9.91
N VAL A 265 18.20 11.73 9.51
CA VAL A 265 19.08 10.78 10.20
C VAL A 265 19.42 11.29 11.61
N LEU A 266 19.69 12.59 11.77
CA LEU A 266 19.91 13.20 13.08
C LEU A 266 18.68 13.08 13.98
N GLN A 267 17.48 13.28 13.41
CA GLN A 267 16.21 13.10 14.13
C GLN A 267 16.00 11.64 14.56
N ASP A 268 16.35 10.66 13.72
CA ASP A 268 16.26 9.24 14.07
C ASP A 268 17.22 8.87 15.22
N ILE A 269 18.45 9.41 15.18
CA ILE A 269 19.43 9.25 16.29
C ILE A 269 18.88 9.84 17.58
N LYS A 270 18.35 11.08 17.53
CA LYS A 270 17.75 11.73 18.68
C LYS A 270 16.59 10.89 19.26
N SER A 271 15.69 10.43 18.41
CA SER A 271 14.54 9.60 18.83
C SER A 271 15.00 8.30 19.50
N LYS A 272 16.06 7.67 18.98
CA LYS A 272 16.65 6.48 19.58
C LYS A 272 17.22 6.76 20.97
N VAL A 273 17.98 7.84 21.11
CA VAL A 273 18.55 8.23 22.42
C VAL A 273 17.45 8.48 23.43
N VAL A 274 16.42 9.25 23.06
CA VAL A 274 15.26 9.54 23.94
C VAL A 274 14.55 8.23 24.33
N HIS A 275 14.35 7.31 23.39
CA HIS A 275 13.71 6.02 23.69
C HIS A 275 14.56 5.17 24.65
N GLN A 276 15.89 5.11 24.46
CA GLN A 276 16.77 4.41 25.39
C GLN A 276 16.77 5.04 26.80
N CYS A 277 16.75 6.38 26.86
CA CYS A 277 16.62 7.09 28.15
C CYS A 277 15.27 6.81 28.83
N SER A 278 14.16 6.73 28.07
CA SER A 278 12.84 6.38 28.63
C SER A 278 12.78 4.94 29.14
N LEU A 279 13.42 3.99 28.45
CA LEU A 279 13.52 2.61 28.94
C LEU A 279 14.35 2.50 30.23
N LEU A 280 15.43 3.24 30.32
CA LEU A 280 16.23 3.33 31.54
C LEU A 280 15.45 3.97 32.70
N ALA A 281 14.70 5.05 32.43
CA ALA A 281 13.81 5.69 33.43
C ALA A 281 12.71 4.72 33.88
N ALA A 282 12.11 3.97 33.00
CA ALA A 282 11.13 2.95 33.36
C ALA A 282 11.74 1.81 34.20
N ALA A 283 12.96 1.37 33.87
CA ALA A 283 13.70 0.38 34.65
C ALA A 283 14.07 0.90 36.07
N LEU A 284 14.17 2.21 36.22
CA LEU A 284 14.42 2.89 37.50
C LEU A 284 13.12 3.26 38.26
N GLY A 285 11.95 2.80 37.79
CA GLY A 285 10.67 2.98 38.51
C GLY A 285 10.01 4.35 38.28
N VAL A 286 10.42 5.13 37.25
CA VAL A 286 9.76 6.37 36.86
C VAL A 286 8.60 6.04 35.94
N GLU A 287 7.36 6.05 36.44
CA GLU A 287 6.15 5.75 35.63
C GLU A 287 5.94 6.79 34.53
N ASN A 288 5.85 6.30 33.30
CA ASN A 288 5.28 7.05 32.16
C ASN A 288 3.79 6.68 32.03
N ALA A 289 2.91 7.65 32.19
CA ALA A 289 1.48 7.47 31.96
C ALA A 289 1.18 6.93 30.57
N ASN A 290 0.66 5.71 30.52
CA ASN A 290 0.22 5.03 29.30
C ASN A 290 -1.01 5.77 28.75
N LYS A 291 -0.90 6.40 27.57
CA LYS A 291 -2.05 6.94 26.85
C LYS A 291 -2.83 5.76 26.28
N SER A 292 -4.01 5.48 26.84
CA SER A 292 -4.99 4.58 26.25
C SER A 292 -5.34 5.09 24.84
N GLY A 293 -4.97 4.33 23.81
CA GLY A 293 -5.26 4.68 22.43
C GLY A 293 -6.76 4.54 22.13
N LEU A 294 -7.31 5.52 21.41
CA LEU A 294 -8.67 5.43 20.84
C LEU A 294 -8.67 4.31 19.77
N THR A 295 -9.67 3.43 19.80
CA THR A 295 -9.87 2.42 18.76
C THR A 295 -10.51 3.06 17.53
N VAL A 296 -10.31 2.45 16.37
CA VAL A 296 -10.93 2.88 15.10
C VAL A 296 -12.24 2.12 14.95
N SER A 297 -13.37 2.77 15.20
CA SER A 297 -14.71 2.16 15.36
C SER A 297 -15.10 1.16 14.26
N TRP A 298 -14.84 1.46 12.98
CA TRP A 298 -15.20 0.56 11.89
C TRP A 298 -14.34 -0.73 11.81
N ILE A 299 -13.17 -0.76 12.48
CA ILE A 299 -12.36 -1.99 12.61
C ILE A 299 -13.02 -2.93 13.62
N ASP A 300 -13.54 -2.38 14.72
CA ASP A 300 -14.25 -3.17 15.73
C ASP A 300 -15.53 -3.77 15.15
N GLU A 301 -16.28 -3.01 14.34
CA GLU A 301 -17.45 -3.53 13.60
C GLU A 301 -17.08 -4.65 12.62
N LEU A 302 -15.94 -4.52 11.91
CA LEU A 302 -15.47 -5.57 11.01
C LEU A 302 -15.14 -6.85 11.78
N LYS A 303 -14.41 -6.74 12.89
CA LYS A 303 -14.06 -7.90 13.75
C LYS A 303 -15.30 -8.59 14.28
N HIS A 304 -16.30 -7.83 14.74
CA HIS A 304 -17.57 -8.39 15.20
C HIS A 304 -18.27 -9.19 14.10
N LYS A 305 -18.32 -8.66 12.87
CA LYS A 305 -18.89 -9.39 11.72
C LYS A 305 -18.13 -10.65 11.35
N MET A 306 -16.80 -10.69 11.59
CA MET A 306 -16.00 -11.88 11.35
C MET A 306 -16.34 -12.99 12.35
N LEU A 307 -16.53 -12.65 13.64
CA LEU A 307 -16.86 -13.60 14.70
C LEU A 307 -18.29 -14.17 14.59
N THR A 308 -19.20 -13.43 13.96
CA THR A 308 -20.61 -13.86 13.78
C THR A 308 -20.84 -14.69 12.53
N ARG A 309 -19.83 -14.88 11.66
CA ARG A 309 -19.92 -15.67 10.43
C ARG A 309 -19.18 -17.03 10.52
N GLU A 310 -18.60 -17.35 11.67
CA GLU A 310 -18.09 -18.68 12.04
C GLU A 310 -19.21 -19.51 12.71
#